data_bec45cd456a2269a6639c923875fcce0
#
_entry.id   bec45cd456a2269a6639c923875fcce0
#
_cell.length_a   1.000
_cell.length_b   1.000
_cell.length_c   1.000
_cell.angle_alpha   90.00
_cell.angle_beta   90.00
_cell.angle_gamma   90.00
#
_symmetry.space_group_name_H-M   'P 1'
#
loop_
_entity.id
_entity.type
_entity.pdbx_description
1 polymer ?
#
loop_
_entity_poly.entity_id
_entity_poly.type
_entity_poly.pdbx_seq_one_letter_code
_entity_poly.pdbx_strand_id
1 'polypeptide(L)'
;MKLNLKKPLVVFDLETTGLDIVKDKIIQLSYIKVYPDGEENRVNILINPGKNIPDEVKCLTGIGNEDVADKPTFKDIAPRLCEDFKGCDFAGFNSNHFDIPILAEEFLRAGVDFDFSKCHLIDVQTIFHKMEKRNLAAAYKFYCGKKMEEDFKAHRADQDTEATYRVLMGQLDKYNPEVEPDPERHLQNDISFLSEFSSHNNNVDFAGRIIWAEKKDNNGNTILDNNGKPVMTEVFNFGKHKGESVSLVLKYDPGYYGWILNGDFTYNTKQVLTRIRLRNSKLL
;
A
#
# COMPACT_ATOMS: atom_id res chain seq x y z
N MET A 1 14.76 -3.45 27.80
CA MET A 1 13.38 -3.51 28.32
C MET A 1 12.89 -4.93 28.07
N LYS A 2 12.19 -5.57 29.04
CA LYS A 2 11.57 -6.89 28.81
C LYS A 2 10.07 -6.71 28.57
N LEU A 3 9.49 -7.54 27.73
CA LEU A 3 8.03 -7.61 27.55
C LEU A 3 7.38 -8.11 28.85
N ASN A 4 6.30 -7.48 29.29
CA ASN A 4 5.51 -7.94 30.42
C ASN A 4 4.40 -8.87 29.93
N LEU A 5 4.75 -10.13 29.73
CA LEU A 5 3.86 -11.14 29.15
C LEU A 5 3.12 -11.91 30.26
N LYS A 6 1.81 -12.09 30.05
CA LYS A 6 0.98 -13.02 30.85
C LYS A 6 0.80 -14.38 30.17
N LYS A 7 0.97 -14.42 28.86
CA LYS A 7 0.91 -15.59 27.98
C LYS A 7 2.12 -15.55 27.05
N PRO A 8 2.53 -16.65 26.45
CA PRO A 8 3.54 -16.60 25.41
C PRO A 8 3.10 -15.70 24.23
N LEU A 9 4.05 -14.97 23.65
CA LEU A 9 3.87 -14.14 22.46
C LEU A 9 4.60 -14.77 21.29
N VAL A 10 3.88 -14.99 20.18
CA VAL A 10 4.44 -15.42 18.90
C VAL A 10 4.64 -14.17 18.03
N VAL A 11 5.89 -13.78 17.84
CA VAL A 11 6.26 -12.74 16.86
C VAL A 11 6.60 -13.45 15.56
N PHE A 12 5.90 -13.14 14.48
CA PHE A 12 5.99 -13.94 13.25
C PHE A 12 5.90 -13.12 11.98
N ASP A 13 6.33 -13.73 10.89
CA ASP A 13 6.29 -13.22 9.54
C ASP A 13 6.10 -14.37 8.54
N LEU A 14 5.46 -14.11 7.41
CA LEU A 14 5.13 -15.10 6.39
C LEU A 14 5.64 -14.66 5.02
N GLU A 15 6.20 -15.62 4.27
CA GLU A 15 6.34 -15.49 2.83
C GLU A 15 5.28 -16.33 2.12
N THR A 16 4.75 -15.82 1.02
CA THR A 16 3.59 -16.42 0.33
C THR A 16 3.78 -16.42 -1.18
N THR A 17 2.97 -17.20 -1.91
CA THR A 17 2.98 -17.22 -3.38
C THR A 17 2.39 -15.95 -4.02
N GLY A 18 1.87 -15.01 -3.23
CA GLY A 18 1.25 -13.76 -3.66
C GLY A 18 0.37 -13.17 -2.57
N LEU A 19 -0.40 -12.13 -2.89
CA LEU A 19 -1.15 -11.33 -1.92
C LEU A 19 -2.65 -11.68 -1.82
N ASP A 20 -3.15 -12.63 -2.60
CA ASP A 20 -4.56 -13.03 -2.57
C ASP A 20 -4.78 -14.08 -1.47
N ILE A 21 -5.38 -13.67 -0.35
CA ILE A 21 -5.64 -14.53 0.82
C ILE A 21 -6.41 -15.80 0.43
N VAL A 22 -7.30 -15.72 -0.58
CA VAL A 22 -8.13 -16.87 -1.01
C VAL A 22 -7.35 -17.84 -1.89
N LYS A 23 -6.41 -17.37 -2.72
CA LYS A 23 -5.74 -18.20 -3.75
C LYS A 23 -4.30 -18.52 -3.41
N ASP A 24 -3.64 -17.64 -2.66
CA ASP A 24 -2.23 -17.80 -2.38
C ASP A 24 -1.97 -18.69 -1.16
N LYS A 25 -0.74 -19.14 -1.05
CA LYS A 25 -0.27 -20.15 -0.12
C LYS A 25 0.97 -19.68 0.60
N ILE A 26 1.16 -20.10 1.84
CA ILE A 26 2.37 -19.85 2.60
C ILE A 26 3.49 -20.73 2.05
N ILE A 27 4.66 -20.12 1.80
CA ILE A 27 5.88 -20.79 1.38
C ILE A 27 6.97 -20.78 2.46
N GLN A 28 6.86 -19.84 3.42
CA GLN A 28 7.72 -19.81 4.60
C GLN A 28 6.94 -19.24 5.79
N LEU A 29 7.15 -19.84 6.95
CA LEU A 29 6.71 -19.33 8.24
C LEU A 29 7.93 -19.18 9.14
N SER A 30 8.20 -17.97 9.60
CA SER A 30 9.20 -17.67 10.61
C SER A 30 8.56 -17.11 11.87
N TYR A 31 8.94 -17.59 13.04
CA TYR A 31 8.46 -17.02 14.28
C TYR A 31 9.44 -17.15 15.45
N ILE A 32 9.29 -16.22 16.38
CA ILE A 32 9.93 -16.23 17.70
C ILE A 32 8.81 -16.34 18.74
N LYS A 33 8.79 -17.43 19.47
CA LYS A 33 7.88 -17.60 20.61
C LYS A 33 8.59 -17.17 21.88
N VAL A 34 8.12 -16.08 22.47
CA VAL A 34 8.66 -15.49 23.69
C VAL A 34 7.80 -15.89 24.87
N TYR A 35 8.38 -16.49 25.88
CA TYR A 35 7.68 -16.92 27.08
C TYR A 35 7.69 -15.84 28.17
N PRO A 36 6.76 -15.91 29.17
CA PRO A 36 6.69 -14.93 30.27
C PRO A 36 7.98 -14.81 31.11
N ASP A 37 8.75 -15.87 31.23
CA ASP A 37 10.06 -15.89 31.90
C ASP A 37 11.19 -15.24 31.09
N GLY A 38 10.93 -15.00 29.80
CA GLY A 38 11.85 -14.39 28.83
C GLY A 38 12.64 -15.40 28.01
N GLU A 39 12.36 -16.71 28.11
CA GLU A 39 12.87 -17.69 27.18
C GLU A 39 12.33 -17.46 25.79
N GLU A 40 13.12 -17.77 24.76
CA GLU A 40 12.76 -17.63 23.35
C GLU A 40 12.95 -18.94 22.61
N ASN A 41 11.96 -19.32 21.82
CA ASN A 41 12.07 -20.38 20.83
C ASN A 41 11.94 -19.79 19.42
N ARG A 42 12.93 -20.05 18.56
CA ARG A 42 12.99 -19.51 17.19
C ARG A 42 12.80 -20.64 16.20
N VAL A 43 11.87 -20.46 15.29
CA VAL A 43 11.48 -21.44 14.28
C VAL A 43 11.43 -20.75 12.92
N ASN A 44 11.96 -21.43 11.91
CA ASN A 44 11.87 -21.01 10.51
C ASN A 44 11.61 -22.27 9.66
N ILE A 45 10.50 -22.29 8.94
CA ILE A 45 10.00 -23.45 8.21
C ILE A 45 9.71 -23.05 6.77
N LEU A 46 10.36 -23.72 5.80
CA LEU A 46 9.94 -23.69 4.42
C LEU A 46 8.78 -24.68 4.21
N ILE A 47 7.79 -24.26 3.43
CA ILE A 47 6.53 -24.98 3.24
C ILE A 47 6.27 -25.18 1.75
N ASN A 48 5.95 -26.39 1.35
CA ASN A 48 5.53 -26.69 0.00
C ASN A 48 4.09 -26.17 -0.23
N PRO A 49 3.89 -25.16 -1.10
CA PRO A 49 2.56 -24.61 -1.34
C PRO A 49 1.66 -25.54 -2.19
N GLY A 50 2.20 -26.61 -2.79
CA GLY A 50 1.48 -27.48 -3.71
C GLY A 50 1.09 -26.79 -5.03
N LYS A 51 1.66 -25.63 -5.33
CA LYS A 51 1.46 -24.86 -6.56
C LYS A 51 2.77 -24.15 -6.94
N ASN A 52 2.83 -23.69 -8.19
CA ASN A 52 4.00 -22.97 -8.67
C ASN A 52 4.18 -21.63 -7.94
N ILE A 53 5.43 -21.31 -7.58
CA ILE A 53 5.84 -20.01 -7.03
C ILE A 53 6.15 -19.11 -8.23
N PRO A 54 5.50 -17.94 -8.36
CA PRO A 54 5.79 -17.00 -9.44
C PRO A 54 7.22 -16.48 -9.41
N ASP A 55 7.81 -16.19 -10.58
CA ASP A 55 9.18 -15.67 -10.67
C ASP A 55 9.35 -14.33 -9.92
N GLU A 56 8.33 -13.50 -9.91
CA GLU A 56 8.31 -12.23 -9.15
C GLU A 56 8.47 -12.47 -7.65
N VAL A 57 7.78 -13.49 -7.11
CA VAL A 57 7.88 -13.89 -5.69
C VAL A 57 9.27 -14.47 -5.42
N LYS A 58 9.80 -15.31 -6.31
CA LYS A 58 11.15 -15.83 -6.19
C LYS A 58 12.20 -14.73 -6.19
N CYS A 59 12.05 -13.71 -7.04
CA CYS A 59 12.94 -12.54 -7.05
C CYS A 59 12.89 -11.74 -5.75
N LEU A 60 11.70 -11.63 -5.13
CA LEU A 60 11.50 -10.87 -3.91
C LEU A 60 12.01 -11.61 -2.67
N THR A 61 11.63 -12.88 -2.53
CA THR A 61 11.85 -13.68 -1.31
C THR A 61 13.12 -14.52 -1.37
N GLY A 62 13.64 -14.75 -2.56
CA GLY A 62 14.73 -15.69 -2.81
C GLY A 62 14.30 -17.17 -2.76
N ILE A 63 13.00 -17.47 -2.59
CA ILE A 63 12.49 -18.84 -2.45
C ILE A 63 11.85 -19.28 -3.77
N GLY A 64 12.43 -20.31 -4.38
CA GLY A 64 11.94 -20.91 -5.62
C GLY A 64 11.22 -22.25 -5.41
N ASN A 65 10.67 -22.80 -6.49
CA ASN A 65 10.01 -24.10 -6.46
C ASN A 65 10.94 -25.23 -5.99
N GLU A 66 12.21 -25.12 -6.33
CA GLU A 66 13.27 -26.08 -5.96
C GLU A 66 13.53 -26.12 -4.45
N ASP A 67 13.37 -24.98 -3.75
CA ASP A 67 13.65 -24.87 -2.32
C ASP A 67 12.57 -25.51 -1.45
N VAL A 68 11.35 -25.60 -1.98
CA VAL A 68 10.16 -26.09 -1.26
C VAL A 68 9.67 -27.46 -1.73
N ALA A 69 10.25 -28.02 -2.80
CA ALA A 69 9.75 -29.25 -3.43
C ALA A 69 9.73 -30.45 -2.48
N ASP A 70 10.72 -30.56 -1.60
CA ASP A 70 10.88 -31.63 -0.62
C ASP A 70 10.36 -31.26 0.79
N LYS A 71 9.77 -30.07 0.95
CA LYS A 71 9.29 -29.57 2.23
C LYS A 71 7.87 -30.06 2.54
N PRO A 72 7.49 -30.13 3.82
CA PRO A 72 6.12 -30.47 4.19
C PRO A 72 5.14 -29.43 3.69
N THR A 73 3.92 -29.84 3.39
CA THR A 73 2.82 -28.92 3.10
C THR A 73 2.33 -28.25 4.39
N PHE A 74 1.59 -27.14 4.29
CA PHE A 74 0.98 -26.53 5.47
C PHE A 74 0.08 -27.52 6.21
N LYS A 75 -0.65 -28.36 5.49
CA LYS A 75 -1.51 -29.39 6.07
C LYS A 75 -0.75 -30.37 6.96
N ASP A 76 0.48 -30.73 6.60
CA ASP A 76 1.29 -31.67 7.37
C ASP A 76 1.77 -31.08 8.69
N ILE A 77 2.03 -29.77 8.73
CA ILE A 77 2.55 -29.09 9.92
C ILE A 77 1.46 -28.41 10.76
N ALA A 78 0.27 -28.17 10.22
CA ALA A 78 -0.81 -27.43 10.88
C ALA A 78 -1.21 -28.01 12.25
N PRO A 79 -1.33 -29.34 12.46
CA PRO A 79 -1.66 -29.87 13.78
C PRO A 79 -0.60 -29.53 14.84
N ARG A 80 0.68 -29.61 14.49
CA ARG A 80 1.78 -29.25 15.38
C ARG A 80 1.82 -27.75 15.67
N LEU A 81 1.63 -26.92 14.62
CA LEU A 81 1.58 -25.47 14.79
C LEU A 81 0.40 -25.06 15.68
N CYS A 82 -0.76 -25.70 15.52
CA CYS A 82 -1.92 -25.43 16.36
C CYS A 82 -1.63 -25.68 17.85
N GLU A 83 -0.98 -26.79 18.19
CA GLU A 83 -0.58 -27.09 19.57
C GLU A 83 0.50 -26.10 20.07
N ASP A 84 1.47 -25.73 19.21
CA ASP A 84 2.52 -24.80 19.58
C ASP A 84 1.98 -23.37 19.81
N PHE A 85 0.97 -22.97 19.05
CA PHE A 85 0.33 -21.65 19.15
C PHE A 85 -0.78 -21.57 20.21
N LYS A 86 -1.16 -22.69 20.79
CA LYS A 86 -2.22 -22.75 21.80
C LYS A 86 -1.91 -21.86 22.99
N GLY A 87 -2.86 -20.97 23.31
CA GLY A 87 -2.74 -20.04 24.42
C GLY A 87 -1.73 -18.91 24.23
N CYS A 88 -1.21 -18.72 23.02
CA CYS A 88 -0.33 -17.60 22.68
C CYS A 88 -1.11 -16.37 22.22
N ASP A 89 -0.50 -15.21 22.38
CA ASP A 89 -0.85 -13.98 21.69
C ASP A 89 0.10 -13.79 20.48
N PHE A 90 -0.23 -12.93 19.52
CA PHE A 90 0.52 -12.79 18.27
C PHE A 90 0.97 -11.34 18.02
N ALA A 91 2.14 -11.20 17.41
CA ALA A 91 2.65 -9.90 16.94
C ALA A 91 3.30 -10.07 15.56
N GLY A 92 3.14 -9.07 14.70
CA GLY A 92 3.82 -8.99 13.40
C GLY A 92 3.78 -7.59 12.84
N PHE A 93 4.36 -7.38 11.66
CA PHE A 93 4.38 -6.10 10.98
C PHE A 93 3.35 -6.11 9.84
N ASN A 94 2.33 -5.27 9.90
CA ASN A 94 1.15 -5.31 9.01
C ASN A 94 0.35 -6.62 9.08
N SER A 95 0.59 -7.41 10.11
CA SER A 95 0.11 -8.79 10.22
C SER A 95 -1.40 -8.91 10.35
N ASN A 96 -2.08 -7.92 10.92
CA ASN A 96 -3.54 -7.93 11.05
C ASN A 96 -4.25 -7.80 9.69
N HIS A 97 -3.58 -7.24 8.68
CA HIS A 97 -4.14 -7.06 7.34
C HIS A 97 -3.80 -8.22 6.39
N PHE A 98 -2.71 -8.93 6.61
CA PHE A 98 -2.25 -9.96 5.69
C PHE A 98 -1.91 -11.29 6.37
N ASP A 99 -0.92 -11.34 7.27
CA ASP A 99 -0.38 -12.60 7.80
C ASP A 99 -1.40 -13.38 8.62
N ILE A 100 -2.13 -12.72 9.54
CA ILE A 100 -3.18 -13.36 10.34
C ILE A 100 -4.31 -13.91 9.44
N PRO A 101 -4.87 -13.13 8.50
CA PRO A 101 -5.88 -13.64 7.57
C PRO A 101 -5.42 -14.86 6.76
N ILE A 102 -4.23 -14.84 6.17
CA ILE A 102 -3.77 -15.98 5.35
C ILE A 102 -3.39 -17.19 6.22
N LEU A 103 -2.84 -16.98 7.41
CA LEU A 103 -2.55 -18.07 8.35
C LEU A 103 -3.84 -18.74 8.84
N ALA A 104 -4.86 -17.96 9.15
CA ALA A 104 -6.17 -18.47 9.52
C ALA A 104 -6.79 -19.29 8.37
N GLU A 105 -6.71 -18.79 7.15
CA GLU A 105 -7.20 -19.48 5.95
C GLU A 105 -6.44 -20.79 5.71
N GLU A 106 -5.13 -20.83 5.90
CA GLU A 106 -4.33 -22.05 5.74
C GLU A 106 -4.66 -23.09 6.81
N PHE A 107 -4.91 -22.69 8.08
CA PHE A 107 -5.40 -23.61 9.11
C PHE A 107 -6.75 -24.22 8.73
N LEU A 108 -7.70 -23.41 8.27
CA LEU A 108 -9.02 -23.89 7.84
C LEU A 108 -8.91 -24.85 6.64
N ARG A 109 -8.06 -24.55 5.66
CA ARG A 109 -7.77 -25.45 4.52
C ARG A 109 -7.13 -26.77 4.95
N ALA A 110 -6.33 -26.74 6.02
CA ALA A 110 -5.75 -27.94 6.60
C ALA A 110 -6.76 -28.77 7.42
N GLY A 111 -7.97 -28.26 7.64
CA GLY A 111 -8.98 -28.89 8.49
C GLY A 111 -8.69 -28.73 10.00
N VAL A 112 -7.89 -27.73 10.37
CA VAL A 112 -7.53 -27.40 11.75
C VAL A 112 -8.27 -26.13 12.15
N ASP A 113 -9.05 -26.20 13.22
CA ASP A 113 -9.77 -25.04 13.77
C ASP A 113 -8.91 -24.33 14.82
N PHE A 114 -8.21 -23.26 14.38
CA PHE A 114 -7.46 -22.38 15.27
C PHE A 114 -8.18 -21.03 15.40
N ASP A 115 -8.68 -20.76 16.62
CA ASP A 115 -9.51 -19.58 16.90
C ASP A 115 -8.66 -18.37 17.31
N PHE A 116 -8.28 -17.55 16.33
CA PHE A 116 -7.57 -16.29 16.57
C PHE A 116 -8.36 -15.23 17.36
N SER A 117 -9.69 -15.37 17.49
CA SER A 117 -10.50 -14.44 18.28
C SER A 117 -10.19 -14.46 19.78
N LYS A 118 -9.56 -15.55 20.25
CA LYS A 118 -9.12 -15.73 21.65
C LYS A 118 -7.71 -15.18 21.91
N CYS A 119 -7.03 -14.69 20.90
CA CYS A 119 -5.69 -14.16 20.95
C CYS A 119 -5.68 -12.63 20.91
N HIS A 120 -4.74 -12.01 21.61
CA HIS A 120 -4.43 -10.61 21.34
C HIS A 120 -3.53 -10.54 20.11
N LEU A 121 -3.88 -9.65 19.16
CA LEU A 121 -3.16 -9.46 17.93
C LEU A 121 -2.50 -8.08 17.95
N ILE A 122 -1.17 -8.04 17.92
CA ILE A 122 -0.37 -6.83 17.99
C ILE A 122 0.20 -6.54 16.61
N ASP A 123 -0.26 -5.48 15.98
CA ASP A 123 0.31 -5.01 14.71
C ASP A 123 1.33 -3.89 14.97
N VAL A 124 2.61 -4.22 14.81
CA VAL A 124 3.73 -3.31 15.06
C VAL A 124 3.74 -2.14 14.08
N GLN A 125 3.30 -2.33 12.82
CA GLN A 125 3.14 -1.24 11.87
C GLN A 125 2.07 -0.24 12.32
N THR A 126 0.96 -0.74 12.85
CA THR A 126 -0.12 0.10 13.39
C THR A 126 0.37 0.93 14.58
N ILE A 127 1.17 0.34 15.49
CA ILE A 127 1.80 1.08 16.58
C ILE A 127 2.74 2.15 16.03
N PHE A 128 3.63 1.79 15.09
CA PHE A 128 4.54 2.72 14.43
C PHE A 128 3.79 3.90 13.81
N HIS A 129 2.72 3.64 13.04
CA HIS A 129 1.93 4.68 12.40
C HIS A 129 1.15 5.60 13.37
N LYS A 130 0.80 5.07 14.57
CA LYS A 130 0.13 5.87 15.60
C LYS A 130 1.13 6.72 16.41
N MET A 131 2.31 6.20 16.66
CA MET A 131 3.32 6.86 17.49
C MET A 131 4.18 7.84 16.70
N GLU A 132 4.53 7.51 15.46
CA GLU A 132 5.35 8.34 14.59
C GLU A 132 4.45 9.16 13.64
N LYS A 133 4.23 10.41 14.00
CA LYS A 133 3.38 11.33 13.23
C LYS A 133 3.97 11.62 11.86
N ARG A 134 3.14 11.53 10.82
CA ARG A 134 3.47 11.94 9.44
C ARG A 134 2.93 13.36 9.19
N ASN A 135 3.50 14.35 9.85
CA ASN A 135 3.14 15.75 9.72
C ASN A 135 4.39 16.62 9.49
N LEU A 136 4.19 17.92 9.25
CA LEU A 136 5.28 18.86 8.96
C LEU A 136 6.34 18.90 10.07
N ALA A 137 5.94 18.88 11.34
CA ALA A 137 6.87 18.89 12.46
C ALA A 137 7.78 17.64 12.50
N ALA A 138 7.20 16.46 12.21
CA ALA A 138 7.98 15.23 12.12
C ALA A 138 8.92 15.25 10.91
N ALA A 139 8.45 15.73 9.74
CA ALA A 139 9.28 15.91 8.56
C ALA A 139 10.42 16.90 8.82
N TYR A 140 10.13 18.01 9.46
CA TYR A 140 11.13 19.02 9.82
C TYR A 140 12.22 18.45 10.74
N LYS A 141 11.81 17.71 11.79
CA LYS A 141 12.76 17.02 12.67
C LYS A 141 13.66 16.04 11.90
N PHE A 142 13.08 15.28 10.98
CA PHE A 142 13.82 14.25 10.22
C PHE A 142 14.80 14.85 9.21
N TYR A 143 14.38 15.87 8.44
CA TYR A 143 15.18 16.45 7.36
C TYR A 143 16.06 17.62 7.80
N CYS A 144 15.65 18.38 8.84
CA CYS A 144 16.39 19.54 9.33
C CYS A 144 17.15 19.26 10.65
N GLY A 145 16.99 18.07 11.24
CA GLY A 145 17.76 17.60 12.39
C GLY A 145 17.38 18.20 13.75
N LYS A 146 16.33 19.04 13.81
CA LYS A 146 15.87 19.71 15.04
C LYS A 146 14.34 19.79 15.08
N LYS A 147 13.79 20.07 16.26
CA LYS A 147 12.34 20.21 16.42
C LYS A 147 11.86 21.49 15.76
N MET A 148 10.70 21.42 15.11
CA MET A 148 10.10 22.57 14.45
C MET A 148 9.80 23.72 15.42
N GLU A 149 9.40 23.39 16.65
CA GLU A 149 9.06 24.35 17.69
C GLU A 149 10.26 25.19 18.17
N GLU A 150 11.48 24.76 17.87
CA GLU A 150 12.71 25.52 18.17
C GLU A 150 12.89 26.73 17.24
N ASP A 151 12.38 26.64 16.00
CA ASP A 151 12.49 27.68 14.98
C ASP A 151 11.18 28.41 14.73
N PHE A 152 10.02 27.71 14.88
CA PHE A 152 8.71 28.15 14.42
C PHE A 152 7.60 27.87 15.43
N LYS A 153 6.54 28.70 15.34
CA LYS A 153 5.25 28.43 15.99
C LYS A 153 4.33 27.72 14.98
N ALA A 154 3.98 26.46 15.25
CA ALA A 154 3.07 25.69 14.41
C ALA A 154 1.70 26.39 14.20
N HIS A 155 1.05 26.10 13.07
CA HIS A 155 -0.24 26.65 12.65
C HIS A 155 -0.22 28.16 12.33
N ARG A 156 0.92 28.68 11.98
CA ARG A 156 1.05 29.98 11.34
C ARG A 156 1.51 29.78 9.90
N ALA A 157 0.69 30.20 8.95
CA ALA A 157 0.92 29.93 7.53
C ALA A 157 2.30 30.42 7.02
N ASP A 158 2.75 31.57 7.48
CA ASP A 158 4.07 32.13 7.15
C ASP A 158 5.22 31.20 7.63
N GLN A 159 5.09 30.65 8.84
CA GLN A 159 6.10 29.79 9.45
C GLN A 159 6.01 28.34 8.95
N ASP A 160 4.81 27.84 8.75
CA ASP A 160 4.60 26.51 8.14
C ASP A 160 5.11 26.48 6.69
N THR A 161 4.96 27.60 5.96
CA THR A 161 5.52 27.76 4.60
C THR A 161 7.06 27.72 4.62
N GLU A 162 7.71 28.45 5.53
CA GLU A 162 9.16 28.42 5.68
C GLU A 162 9.66 27.03 6.10
N ALA A 163 8.96 26.39 7.04
CA ALA A 163 9.29 25.03 7.46
C ALA A 163 9.17 24.04 6.30
N THR A 164 8.09 24.16 5.49
CA THR A 164 7.89 23.32 4.30
C THR A 164 9.01 23.51 3.27
N TYR A 165 9.42 24.75 3.03
CA TYR A 165 10.56 25.05 2.15
C TYR A 165 11.85 24.41 2.63
N ARG A 166 12.18 24.51 3.94
CA ARG A 166 13.37 23.87 4.51
C ARG A 166 13.31 22.34 4.44
N VAL A 167 12.14 21.76 4.64
CA VAL A 167 11.94 20.31 4.47
C VAL A 167 12.23 19.89 3.03
N LEU A 168 11.73 20.64 2.03
CA LEU A 168 12.01 20.36 0.61
C LEU A 168 13.51 20.42 0.31
N MET A 169 14.20 21.45 0.81
CA MET A 169 15.66 21.55 0.65
C MET A 169 16.38 20.37 1.31
N GLY A 170 15.99 20.00 2.53
CA GLY A 170 16.56 18.85 3.23
C GLY A 170 16.28 17.50 2.54
N GLN A 171 15.14 17.38 1.84
CA GLN A 171 14.86 16.22 1.00
C GLN A 171 15.82 16.15 -0.19
N LEU A 172 16.01 17.27 -0.89
CA LEU A 172 16.92 17.35 -2.03
C LEU A 172 18.38 17.08 -1.61
N ASP A 173 18.81 17.60 -0.48
CA ASP A 173 20.17 17.35 0.05
C ASP A 173 20.36 15.87 0.39
N LYS A 174 19.39 15.28 1.10
CA LYS A 174 19.47 13.88 1.57
C LYS A 174 19.43 12.86 0.44
N TYR A 175 18.60 13.11 -0.57
CA TYR A 175 18.37 12.18 -1.70
C TYR A 175 19.04 12.64 -3.00
N ASN A 176 20.04 13.51 -2.89
CA ASN A 176 20.89 13.90 -4.01
C ASN A 176 21.61 12.65 -4.57
N PRO A 177 21.63 12.43 -5.89
CA PRO A 177 22.37 11.33 -6.52
C PRO A 177 23.85 11.24 -6.17
N GLU A 178 24.46 12.34 -5.74
CA GLU A 178 25.87 12.36 -5.28
C GLU A 178 26.07 11.86 -3.85
N VAL A 179 24.99 11.75 -3.06
CA VAL A 179 25.03 11.44 -1.62
C VAL A 179 24.29 10.14 -1.31
N GLU A 180 23.13 9.92 -1.92
CA GLU A 180 22.30 8.74 -1.70
C GLU A 180 22.79 7.57 -2.58
N PRO A 181 23.24 6.45 -2.00
CA PRO A 181 23.77 5.32 -2.76
C PRO A 181 22.72 4.52 -3.52
N ASP A 182 21.47 4.62 -3.14
CA ASP A 182 20.36 3.88 -3.76
C ASP A 182 19.73 4.69 -4.90
N PRO A 183 19.89 4.24 -6.17
CA PRO A 183 19.35 4.97 -7.32
C PRO A 183 17.82 5.11 -7.31
N GLU A 184 17.09 4.19 -6.68
CA GLU A 184 15.63 4.24 -6.59
C GLU A 184 15.13 5.35 -5.66
N ARG A 185 16.03 5.89 -4.83
CA ARG A 185 15.75 6.97 -3.88
C ARG A 185 16.27 8.33 -4.34
N HIS A 186 16.82 8.44 -5.54
CA HIS A 186 17.34 9.70 -6.04
C HIS A 186 16.24 10.72 -6.31
N LEU A 187 16.38 11.92 -5.79
CA LEU A 187 15.58 13.09 -6.15
C LEU A 187 16.39 14.01 -7.07
N GLN A 188 15.80 14.36 -8.21
CA GLN A 188 16.37 15.37 -9.09
C GLN A 188 15.89 16.76 -8.67
N ASN A 189 16.81 17.73 -8.60
CA ASN A 189 16.46 19.12 -8.37
C ASN A 189 15.91 19.75 -9.66
N ASP A 190 14.78 19.24 -10.11
CA ASP A 190 14.01 19.69 -11.26
C ASP A 190 12.52 19.73 -10.89
N ILE A 191 11.87 20.85 -11.15
CA ILE A 191 10.48 21.09 -10.72
C ILE A 191 9.51 20.13 -11.40
N SER A 192 9.74 19.79 -12.67
CA SER A 192 8.87 18.85 -13.41
C SER A 192 9.00 17.46 -12.84
N PHE A 193 10.23 17.01 -12.57
CA PHE A 193 10.48 15.74 -11.90
C PHE A 193 9.84 15.70 -10.51
N LEU A 194 10.06 16.70 -9.68
CA LEU A 194 9.50 16.75 -8.31
C LEU A 194 7.97 16.77 -8.32
N SER A 195 7.37 17.47 -9.28
CA SER A 195 5.92 17.51 -9.46
C SER A 195 5.37 16.13 -9.83
N GLU A 196 6.01 15.43 -10.77
CA GLU A 196 5.62 14.08 -11.18
C GLU A 196 5.84 13.07 -10.05
N PHE A 197 7.01 13.09 -9.43
CA PHE A 197 7.38 12.20 -8.31
C PHE A 197 6.45 12.34 -7.11
N SER A 198 6.01 13.56 -6.77
CA SER A 198 5.09 13.83 -5.67
C SER A 198 3.61 13.65 -6.04
N SER A 199 3.30 13.35 -7.30
CA SER A 199 1.94 13.12 -7.77
C SER A 199 1.46 11.75 -7.34
N HIS A 200 0.59 11.71 -6.34
CA HIS A 200 0.01 10.45 -5.82
C HIS A 200 -1.25 10.01 -6.54
N ASN A 201 -1.80 10.82 -7.45
CA ASN A 201 -3.13 10.58 -8.01
C ASN A 201 -3.16 10.85 -9.51
N ASN A 202 -3.80 9.96 -10.24
CA ASN A 202 -4.18 10.18 -11.64
C ASN A 202 -5.30 11.24 -11.79
N ASN A 203 -5.35 12.23 -10.89
CA ASN A 203 -6.42 13.21 -10.84
C ASN A 203 -6.33 14.19 -12.01
N VAL A 204 -7.45 14.40 -12.70
CA VAL A 204 -7.63 15.43 -13.71
C VAL A 204 -8.15 16.73 -13.08
N ASP A 205 -8.97 16.60 -12.03
CA ASP A 205 -9.42 17.70 -11.20
C ASP A 205 -8.90 17.54 -9.76
N PHE A 206 -8.76 18.66 -9.03
CA PHE A 206 -8.17 18.64 -7.67
C PHE A 206 -8.98 17.86 -6.64
N ALA A 207 -10.27 17.65 -6.89
CA ALA A 207 -11.14 16.88 -6.00
C ALA A 207 -11.12 15.36 -6.29
N GLY A 208 -10.39 14.91 -7.33
CA GLY A 208 -10.32 13.51 -7.74
C GLY A 208 -11.66 12.93 -8.22
N ARG A 209 -12.57 13.79 -8.68
CA ARG A 209 -13.85 13.38 -9.27
C ARG A 209 -13.69 12.92 -10.71
N ILE A 210 -12.69 13.45 -11.41
CA ILE A 210 -12.28 13.04 -12.74
C ILE A 210 -10.82 12.62 -12.64
N ILE A 211 -10.53 11.43 -13.16
CA ILE A 211 -9.19 10.84 -13.10
C ILE A 211 -8.74 10.35 -14.48
N TRP A 212 -7.43 10.24 -14.68
CA TRP A 212 -6.86 9.52 -15.82
C TRP A 212 -6.96 8.02 -15.59
N ALA A 213 -7.42 7.28 -16.59
CA ALA A 213 -7.44 5.82 -16.60
C ALA A 213 -7.05 5.30 -17.99
N GLU A 214 -6.61 4.06 -18.05
CA GLU A 214 -6.33 3.40 -19.32
C GLU A 214 -7.62 3.26 -20.14
N LYS A 215 -7.54 3.65 -21.41
CA LYS A 215 -8.66 3.50 -22.34
C LYS A 215 -8.78 2.01 -22.72
N LYS A 216 -10.00 1.47 -22.58
CA LYS A 216 -10.31 0.09 -22.92
C LYS A 216 -11.16 0.01 -24.18
N ASP A 217 -11.00 -1.07 -24.94
CA ASP A 217 -11.87 -1.43 -26.04
C ASP A 217 -13.18 -2.05 -25.54
N ASN A 218 -14.07 -2.44 -26.46
CA ASN A 218 -15.36 -3.06 -26.14
C ASN A 218 -15.25 -4.46 -25.50
N ASN A 219 -14.05 -5.07 -25.53
CA ASN A 219 -13.77 -6.37 -24.95
C ASN A 219 -13.06 -6.22 -23.58
N GLY A 220 -12.78 -4.99 -23.13
CA GLY A 220 -12.11 -4.71 -21.87
C GLY A 220 -10.59 -4.69 -21.96
N ASN A 221 -9.98 -4.85 -23.13
CA ASN A 221 -8.54 -4.80 -23.31
C ASN A 221 -8.04 -3.35 -23.34
N THR A 222 -6.87 -3.09 -22.75
CA THR A 222 -6.21 -1.77 -22.81
C THR A 222 -5.81 -1.45 -24.26
N ILE A 223 -6.19 -0.27 -24.73
CA ILE A 223 -5.77 0.26 -26.02
C ILE A 223 -4.36 0.84 -25.89
N LEU A 224 -3.44 0.38 -26.73
CA LEU A 224 -2.06 0.86 -26.77
C LEU A 224 -1.87 1.87 -27.89
N ASP A 225 -0.98 2.81 -27.70
CA ASP A 225 -0.52 3.74 -28.75
C ASP A 225 0.52 3.07 -29.68
N ASN A 226 1.03 3.82 -30.66
CA ASN A 226 2.02 3.32 -31.62
C ASN A 226 3.37 2.94 -30.99
N ASN A 227 3.62 3.31 -29.74
CA ASN A 227 4.83 3.00 -28.98
C ASN A 227 4.60 1.88 -27.95
N GLY A 228 3.43 1.23 -27.97
CA GLY A 228 3.06 0.17 -27.04
C GLY A 228 2.68 0.67 -25.63
N LYS A 229 2.44 1.97 -25.43
CA LYS A 229 2.01 2.53 -24.15
C LYS A 229 0.48 2.62 -24.07
N PRO A 230 -0.12 2.43 -22.88
CA PRO A 230 -1.55 2.61 -22.67
C PRO A 230 -2.02 4.00 -23.08
N VAL A 231 -3.08 4.06 -23.89
CA VAL A 231 -3.78 5.31 -24.18
C VAL A 231 -4.60 5.70 -22.97
N MET A 232 -4.36 6.90 -22.43
CA MET A 232 -5.08 7.42 -21.28
C MET A 232 -6.34 8.20 -21.67
N THR A 233 -7.38 8.12 -20.85
CA THR A 233 -8.63 8.86 -21.01
C THR A 233 -9.13 9.37 -19.68
N GLU A 234 -9.87 10.50 -19.70
CA GLU A 234 -10.53 10.99 -18.51
C GLU A 234 -11.78 10.16 -18.21
N VAL A 235 -11.88 9.68 -16.96
CA VAL A 235 -13.04 8.92 -16.48
C VAL A 235 -13.63 9.54 -15.22
N PHE A 236 -14.93 9.38 -15.02
CA PHE A 236 -15.56 9.72 -13.73
C PHE A 236 -15.09 8.76 -12.63
N ASN A 237 -14.72 9.27 -11.46
CA ASN A 237 -14.32 8.48 -10.29
C ASN A 237 -15.42 8.45 -9.22
N PHE A 238 -16.67 8.78 -9.56
CA PHE A 238 -17.80 8.84 -8.62
C PHE A 238 -19.15 8.60 -9.31
N GLY A 239 -20.17 8.37 -8.48
CA GLY A 239 -21.56 8.29 -8.91
C GLY A 239 -21.87 7.12 -9.85
N LYS A 240 -22.99 7.23 -10.56
CA LYS A 240 -23.51 6.17 -11.43
C LYS A 240 -22.61 5.86 -12.65
N HIS A 241 -21.76 6.81 -13.04
CA HIS A 241 -20.84 6.71 -14.17
C HIS A 241 -19.39 6.48 -13.75
N LYS A 242 -19.15 5.98 -12.53
CA LYS A 242 -17.79 5.69 -12.07
C LYS A 242 -17.09 4.70 -12.98
N GLY A 243 -15.88 5.06 -13.45
CA GLY A 243 -15.07 4.26 -14.37
C GLY A 243 -15.39 4.48 -15.86
N GLU A 244 -16.44 5.24 -16.19
CA GLU A 244 -16.80 5.53 -17.56
C GLU A 244 -16.11 6.79 -18.08
N SER A 245 -15.78 6.79 -19.39
CA SER A 245 -15.17 7.95 -20.03
C SER A 245 -16.08 9.18 -19.97
N VAL A 246 -15.53 10.29 -19.44
CA VAL A 246 -16.26 11.58 -19.38
C VAL A 246 -16.80 11.98 -20.75
N SER A 247 -15.98 11.85 -21.79
CA SER A 247 -16.37 12.18 -23.17
C SER A 247 -17.54 11.37 -23.69
N LEU A 248 -17.59 10.07 -23.36
CA LEU A 248 -18.67 9.18 -23.76
C LEU A 248 -19.95 9.48 -22.97
N VAL A 249 -19.85 9.62 -21.65
CA VAL A 249 -20.99 9.96 -20.79
C VAL A 249 -21.66 11.25 -21.25
N LEU A 250 -20.89 12.32 -21.48
CA LEU A 250 -21.43 13.58 -21.94
C LEU A 250 -22.11 13.51 -23.30
N LYS A 251 -21.81 12.48 -24.11
CA LYS A 251 -22.45 12.25 -25.42
C LYS A 251 -23.81 11.55 -25.28
N TYR A 252 -23.91 10.50 -24.45
CA TYR A 252 -25.15 9.73 -24.34
C TYR A 252 -26.04 10.13 -23.15
N ASP A 253 -25.47 10.78 -22.10
CA ASP A 253 -26.20 11.35 -20.97
C ASP A 253 -25.81 12.84 -20.78
N PRO A 254 -26.22 13.74 -21.71
CA PRO A 254 -25.84 15.16 -21.65
C PRO A 254 -26.43 15.88 -20.42
N GLY A 255 -27.51 15.33 -19.83
CA GLY A 255 -28.11 15.86 -18.59
C GLY A 255 -27.17 15.77 -17.38
N TYR A 256 -26.26 14.80 -17.37
CA TYR A 256 -25.29 14.61 -16.29
C TYR A 256 -24.34 15.83 -16.13
N TYR A 257 -24.02 16.48 -17.27
CA TYR A 257 -23.26 17.74 -17.24
C TYR A 257 -23.99 18.83 -16.44
N GLY A 258 -25.27 19.06 -16.76
CA GLY A 258 -26.08 20.06 -16.04
C GLY A 258 -26.23 19.73 -14.56
N TRP A 259 -26.40 18.45 -14.24
CA TRP A 259 -26.47 17.98 -12.86
C TRP A 259 -25.21 18.30 -12.06
N ILE A 260 -24.02 18.07 -12.62
CA ILE A 260 -22.74 18.41 -11.96
C ILE A 260 -22.58 19.93 -11.82
N LEU A 261 -22.91 20.71 -12.87
CA LEU A 261 -22.77 22.17 -12.82
C LEU A 261 -23.64 22.81 -11.73
N ASN A 262 -24.84 22.29 -11.53
CA ASN A 262 -25.80 22.81 -10.53
C ASN A 262 -25.65 22.14 -9.16
N GLY A 263 -24.91 21.03 -9.07
CA GLY A 263 -24.69 20.28 -7.85
C GLY A 263 -23.56 20.86 -6.98
N ASP A 264 -23.40 20.27 -5.79
CA ASP A 264 -22.36 20.64 -4.83
C ASP A 264 -21.00 20.00 -5.22
N PHE A 265 -20.40 20.55 -6.27
CA PHE A 265 -19.07 20.20 -6.77
C PHE A 265 -18.16 21.42 -6.76
N THR A 266 -16.85 21.17 -6.61
CA THR A 266 -15.86 22.25 -6.64
C THR A 266 -15.89 23.00 -7.98
N TYR A 267 -15.59 24.28 -7.98
CA TYR A 267 -15.48 25.07 -9.22
C TYR A 267 -14.44 24.47 -10.18
N ASN A 268 -13.35 23.92 -9.66
CA ASN A 268 -12.33 23.25 -10.47
C ASN A 268 -12.89 22.04 -11.20
N THR A 269 -13.66 21.15 -10.53
CA THR A 269 -14.33 20.00 -11.17
C THR A 269 -15.25 20.48 -12.31
N LYS A 270 -16.08 21.52 -12.05
CA LYS A 270 -16.98 22.10 -13.05
C LYS A 270 -16.22 22.69 -14.24
N GLN A 271 -15.09 23.36 -13.99
CA GLN A 271 -14.22 23.92 -15.01
C GLN A 271 -13.56 22.84 -15.87
N VAL A 272 -13.02 21.80 -15.24
CA VAL A 272 -12.40 20.65 -15.93
C VAL A 272 -13.43 19.96 -16.82
N LEU A 273 -14.63 19.66 -16.28
CA LEU A 273 -15.72 19.05 -17.03
C LEU A 273 -16.13 19.87 -18.24
N THR A 274 -16.24 21.20 -18.07
CA THR A 274 -16.58 22.13 -19.15
C THR A 274 -15.50 22.13 -20.23
N ARG A 275 -14.22 22.13 -19.84
CA ARG A 275 -13.09 22.08 -20.79
C ARG A 275 -13.11 20.79 -21.60
N ILE A 276 -13.35 19.64 -20.98
CA ILE A 276 -13.49 18.35 -21.66
C ILE A 276 -14.65 18.39 -22.68
N ARG A 277 -15.80 18.92 -22.28
CA ARG A 277 -16.96 19.07 -23.16
C ARG A 277 -16.65 19.94 -24.38
N LEU A 278 -16.04 21.11 -24.18
CA LEU A 278 -15.71 22.06 -25.26
C LEU A 278 -14.66 21.47 -26.23
N ARG A 279 -13.66 20.75 -25.71
CA ARG A 279 -12.67 20.06 -26.55
C ARG A 279 -13.35 19.04 -27.49
N ASN A 280 -14.30 18.28 -26.97
CA ASN A 280 -15.02 17.26 -27.74
C ASN A 280 -16.01 17.86 -28.75
N SER A 281 -16.58 19.04 -28.46
CA SER A 281 -17.48 19.74 -29.41
C SER A 281 -16.74 20.40 -30.58
N LYS A 282 -15.43 20.60 -30.50
CA LYS A 282 -14.59 21.09 -31.59
C LYS A 282 -14.07 19.98 -32.52
N LEU A 283 -14.27 18.72 -32.15
CA LEU A 283 -13.87 17.53 -32.93
C LEU A 283 -15.05 16.94 -33.73
N LEU A 284 -16.23 17.55 -33.66
CA LEU A 284 -17.43 17.31 -34.47
C LEU A 284 -17.62 18.46 -35.47
#